data_0467b1c353fc5b37ad80a5c7211e0d01
#
_entry.id   0467b1c353fc5b37ad80a5c7211e0d01
#
_cell.length_a   1.000
_cell.length_b   1.000
_cell.length_c   1.000
_cell.angle_alpha   90.00
_cell.angle_beta   90.00
_cell.angle_gamma   90.00
#
_symmetry.space_group_name_H-M   'P 1'
#
loop_
_entity.id
_entity.type
_entity.pdbx_description
1 polymer ?
#
loop_
_entity_poly.entity_id
_entity_poly.type
_entity_poly.pdbx_seq_one_letter_code
_entity_poly.pdbx_strand_id
1 'polypeptide(L)'
;MSASRTAGKTLKVPLIIILSIIAALALGVLLNPLPKPAKLAVLDRPATSADTLPEGVTPVPEGEHTLRLVADADDIRYFVSQNTDGTTSCLTVFPDNHPRQWVAGCGTGTNSKQEIVRIGSNGIVSAVLVPDGYNTAELEQGGFKKVHQNVYAARTPRVPGSR
;
A
#
# COMPACT_ATOMS: atom_id res chain seq x y z
N MET A 1 2.96 -6.91 77.87
CA MET A 1 3.55 -6.44 76.58
C MET A 1 3.30 -7.49 75.50
N SER A 2 2.25 -7.29 74.70
CA SER A 2 1.89 -8.22 73.60
C SER A 2 2.10 -7.52 72.30
N ALA A 3 3.05 -8.02 71.54
CA ALA A 3 3.29 -7.56 70.18
C ALA A 3 2.40 -8.35 69.16
N SER A 4 1.42 -7.70 68.62
CA SER A 4 0.55 -8.25 67.56
C SER A 4 1.29 -8.25 66.22
N ARG A 5 1.57 -9.44 65.69
CA ARG A 5 2.11 -9.63 64.33
C ARG A 5 0.95 -9.60 63.33
N THR A 6 0.81 -8.51 62.62
CA THR A 6 -0.06 -8.46 61.43
C THR A 6 0.78 -8.79 60.20
N ALA A 7 0.75 -10.03 59.78
CA ALA A 7 1.49 -10.50 58.60
C ALA A 7 0.59 -10.64 57.38
N GLY A 8 0.84 -9.87 56.34
CA GLY A 8 0.94 -10.38 54.99
C GLY A 8 -0.32 -10.89 54.29
N LYS A 9 -1.31 -10.00 53.95
CA LYS A 9 -2.39 -10.38 53.00
C LYS A 9 -2.53 -9.50 51.73
N THR A 10 -1.56 -8.64 51.46
CA THR A 10 -1.75 -7.59 50.43
C THR A 10 -1.07 -7.85 49.09
N LEU A 11 -0.40 -8.99 48.86
CA LEU A 11 0.39 -9.19 47.64
C LEU A 11 -0.25 -10.09 46.56
N LYS A 12 -1.31 -10.82 46.89
CA LYS A 12 -1.90 -11.78 45.94
C LYS A 12 -2.89 -11.14 44.96
N VAL A 13 -3.61 -10.11 45.38
CA VAL A 13 -4.65 -9.45 44.55
C VAL A 13 -4.05 -8.70 43.35
N PRO A 14 -2.97 -7.88 43.49
CA PRO A 14 -2.39 -7.19 42.34
C PRO A 14 -1.76 -8.16 41.33
N LEU A 15 -1.20 -9.28 41.78
CA LEU A 15 -0.61 -10.28 40.87
C LEU A 15 -1.67 -10.95 39.97
N ILE A 16 -2.83 -11.27 40.51
CA ILE A 16 -3.95 -11.85 39.74
C ILE A 16 -4.47 -10.87 38.71
N ILE A 17 -4.60 -9.59 39.03
CA ILE A 17 -5.05 -8.54 38.12
C ILE A 17 -4.04 -8.38 36.97
N ILE A 18 -2.76 -8.36 37.25
CA ILE A 18 -1.70 -8.25 36.21
C ILE A 18 -1.73 -9.46 35.29
N LEU A 19 -1.84 -10.67 35.81
CA LEU A 19 -1.94 -11.89 35.01
C LEU A 19 -3.19 -11.92 34.12
N SER A 20 -4.33 -11.44 34.62
CA SER A 20 -5.56 -11.38 33.80
C SER A 20 -5.48 -10.34 32.70
N ILE A 21 -4.82 -9.20 32.92
CA ILE A 21 -4.59 -8.18 31.88
C ILE A 21 -3.66 -8.73 30.78
N ILE A 22 -2.58 -9.39 31.15
CA ILE A 22 -1.64 -10.00 30.20
C ILE A 22 -2.34 -11.08 29.37
N ALA A 23 -3.15 -11.93 30.00
CA ALA A 23 -3.92 -12.95 29.31
C ALA A 23 -4.94 -12.36 28.34
N ALA A 24 -5.63 -11.28 28.72
CA ALA A 24 -6.57 -10.58 27.86
C ALA A 24 -5.90 -9.92 26.66
N LEU A 25 -4.73 -9.29 26.86
CA LEU A 25 -3.94 -8.71 25.77
C LEU A 25 -3.40 -9.78 24.82
N ALA A 26 -2.89 -10.90 25.35
CA ALA A 26 -2.42 -12.01 24.52
C ALA A 26 -3.56 -12.63 23.70
N LEU A 27 -4.74 -12.79 24.28
CA LEU A 27 -5.92 -13.29 23.60
C LEU A 27 -6.40 -12.30 22.51
N GLY A 28 -6.33 -11.00 22.76
CA GLY A 28 -6.65 -9.96 21.80
C GLY A 28 -5.77 -10.00 20.55
N VAL A 29 -4.47 -10.24 20.70
CA VAL A 29 -3.53 -10.40 19.58
C VAL A 29 -3.77 -11.70 18.80
N LEU A 30 -4.12 -12.79 19.48
CA LEU A 30 -4.43 -14.07 18.83
C LEU A 30 -5.75 -14.03 18.04
N LEU A 31 -6.72 -13.25 18.49
CA LEU A 31 -8.03 -13.13 17.85
C LEU A 31 -8.07 -12.08 16.73
N ASN A 32 -7.14 -11.13 16.73
CA ASN A 32 -6.99 -10.11 15.70
C ASN A 32 -5.62 -10.25 15.02
N PRO A 33 -5.47 -11.17 14.05
CA PRO A 33 -4.22 -11.30 13.32
C PRO A 33 -3.90 -9.98 12.63
N LEU A 34 -2.63 -9.57 12.67
CA LEU A 34 -2.14 -8.37 11.98
C LEU A 34 -2.59 -8.42 10.51
N PRO A 35 -3.05 -7.29 9.96
CA PRO A 35 -3.42 -7.23 8.56
C PRO A 35 -2.23 -7.66 7.70
N LYS A 36 -2.46 -8.61 6.80
CA LYS A 36 -1.43 -9.03 5.85
C LYS A 36 -1.30 -7.99 4.75
N PRO A 37 -0.08 -7.68 4.30
CA PRO A 37 0.12 -6.84 3.14
C PRO A 37 -0.66 -7.34 1.93
N ALA A 38 -1.16 -6.43 1.11
CA ALA A 38 -1.82 -6.78 -0.13
C ALA A 38 -0.84 -7.45 -1.09
N LYS A 39 -1.24 -8.57 -1.66
CA LYS A 39 -0.40 -9.29 -2.62
C LYS A 39 -0.39 -8.55 -3.96
N LEU A 40 0.81 -8.41 -4.54
CA LEU A 40 1.09 -7.88 -5.87
C LEU A 40 2.03 -8.85 -6.59
N ALA A 41 1.47 -9.89 -7.21
CA ALA A 41 2.26 -10.95 -7.86
C ALA A 41 3.20 -10.42 -8.97
N VAL A 42 2.92 -9.26 -9.53
CA VAL A 42 3.80 -8.61 -10.51
C VAL A 42 5.19 -8.31 -9.94
N LEU A 43 5.33 -8.14 -8.64
CA LEU A 43 6.60 -7.87 -7.96
C LEU A 43 7.43 -9.15 -7.74
N ASP A 44 6.81 -10.33 -7.82
CA ASP A 44 7.48 -11.63 -7.61
C ASP A 44 8.38 -12.02 -8.79
N ARG A 45 8.16 -11.44 -9.98
CA ARG A 45 9.01 -11.73 -11.15
C ARG A 45 10.43 -11.18 -10.97
N PRO A 46 11.45 -11.81 -11.58
CA PRO A 46 12.81 -11.26 -11.63
C PRO A 46 12.81 -9.85 -12.24
N ALA A 47 13.72 -9.00 -11.75
CA ALA A 47 13.97 -7.69 -12.33
C ALA A 47 14.56 -7.79 -13.73
N THR A 48 14.24 -6.83 -14.59
CA THR A 48 14.78 -6.65 -15.93
C THR A 48 15.38 -5.27 -16.08
N SER A 49 16.09 -4.99 -17.18
CA SER A 49 16.62 -3.65 -17.47
C SER A 49 15.53 -2.58 -17.65
N ALA A 50 14.31 -3.00 -17.99
CA ALA A 50 13.16 -2.08 -18.09
C ALA A 50 12.62 -1.60 -16.74
N ASP A 51 12.98 -2.27 -15.65
CA ASP A 51 12.54 -1.93 -14.28
C ASP A 51 13.36 -0.78 -13.66
N THR A 52 13.74 0.19 -14.50
CA THR A 52 14.50 1.38 -14.10
C THR A 52 13.64 2.61 -14.33
N LEU A 53 13.52 3.46 -13.31
CA LEU A 53 12.81 4.72 -13.46
C LEU A 53 13.53 5.65 -14.44
N PRO A 54 12.79 6.45 -15.21
CA PRO A 54 13.37 7.47 -16.06
C PRO A 54 14.17 8.50 -15.26
N GLU A 55 15.11 9.16 -15.93
CA GLU A 55 15.88 10.25 -15.33
C GLU A 55 14.97 11.36 -14.80
N GLY A 56 15.27 11.86 -13.60
CA GLY A 56 14.49 12.91 -12.94
C GLY A 56 13.25 12.41 -12.19
N VAL A 57 12.98 11.11 -12.18
CA VAL A 57 11.90 10.52 -11.36
C VAL A 57 12.47 10.03 -10.04
N THR A 58 11.92 10.56 -8.95
CA THR A 58 12.33 10.15 -7.60
C THR A 58 11.74 8.77 -7.28
N PRO A 59 12.54 7.79 -6.86
CA PRO A 59 12.04 6.51 -6.41
C PRO A 59 11.12 6.64 -5.19
N VAL A 60 10.02 5.89 -5.20
CA VAL A 60 9.10 5.75 -4.08
C VAL A 60 8.73 4.27 -3.91
N PRO A 61 8.57 3.76 -2.67
CA PRO A 61 8.86 4.44 -1.41
C PRO A 61 10.36 4.73 -1.24
N GLU A 62 10.70 5.63 -0.33
CA GLU A 62 12.10 5.88 0.01
C GLU A 62 12.74 4.64 0.65
N GLY A 63 14.06 4.47 0.47
CA GLY A 63 14.81 3.33 0.98
C GLY A 63 14.79 2.11 0.06
N GLU A 64 15.05 0.93 0.62
CA GLU A 64 15.06 -0.31 -0.15
C GLU A 64 13.65 -0.73 -0.55
N HIS A 65 13.48 -0.99 -1.83
CA HIS A 65 12.21 -1.39 -2.41
C HIS A 65 12.37 -2.26 -3.66
N THR A 66 11.33 -3.02 -3.96
CA THR A 66 11.19 -3.71 -5.24
C THR A 66 10.48 -2.79 -6.22
N LEU A 67 10.98 -2.67 -7.45
CA LEU A 67 10.39 -1.84 -8.53
C LEU A 67 10.18 -2.70 -9.77
N ARG A 68 9.03 -2.51 -10.45
CA ARG A 68 8.73 -3.16 -11.74
C ARG A 68 8.01 -2.21 -12.67
N LEU A 69 8.43 -2.16 -13.94
CA LEU A 69 7.63 -1.63 -15.03
C LEU A 69 6.53 -2.65 -15.32
N VAL A 70 5.28 -2.27 -15.12
CA VAL A 70 4.13 -3.19 -15.22
C VAL A 70 3.34 -3.00 -16.52
N ALA A 71 3.41 -1.82 -17.10
CA ALA A 71 2.82 -1.54 -18.40
C ALA A 71 3.52 -0.37 -19.09
N ASP A 72 3.51 -0.43 -20.42
CA ASP A 72 3.88 0.66 -21.32
C ASP A 72 2.74 0.74 -22.36
N ALA A 73 1.91 1.73 -22.21
CA ALA A 73 0.68 1.85 -23.01
C ALA A 73 0.31 3.33 -23.23
N ASP A 74 -0.07 3.67 -24.45
CA ASP A 74 -0.51 5.03 -24.83
C ASP A 74 0.54 6.13 -24.51
N ASP A 75 1.84 5.86 -24.71
CA ASP A 75 2.97 6.73 -24.36
C ASP A 75 3.07 7.02 -22.85
N ILE A 76 2.59 6.09 -22.03
CA ILE A 76 2.65 6.20 -20.57
C ILE A 76 3.24 4.91 -20.00
N ARG A 77 4.28 5.05 -19.20
CA ARG A 77 4.88 3.95 -18.45
C ARG A 77 4.34 3.92 -17.01
N TYR A 78 3.98 2.73 -16.57
CA TYR A 78 3.44 2.48 -15.24
C TYR A 78 4.40 1.60 -14.45
N PHE A 79 4.89 2.12 -13.33
CA PHE A 79 5.77 1.39 -12.45
C PHE A 79 5.07 1.11 -11.13
N VAL A 80 5.24 -0.09 -10.62
CA VAL A 80 4.79 -0.48 -9.27
C VAL A 80 6.01 -0.77 -8.44
N SER A 81 6.03 -0.22 -7.24
CA SER A 81 7.08 -0.48 -6.25
C SER A 81 6.48 -0.83 -4.90
N GLN A 82 7.26 -1.53 -4.09
CA GLN A 82 6.86 -1.93 -2.74
C GLN A 82 8.10 -1.95 -1.84
N ASN A 83 7.98 -1.44 -0.61
CA ASN A 83 9.04 -1.54 0.38
C ASN A 83 9.29 -3.01 0.79
N THR A 84 10.43 -3.25 1.44
CA THR A 84 10.92 -4.60 1.75
C THR A 84 10.00 -5.39 2.67
N ASP A 85 9.28 -4.70 3.58
CA ASP A 85 8.33 -5.34 4.49
C ASP A 85 6.91 -5.54 3.87
N GLY A 86 6.70 -5.08 2.64
CA GLY A 86 5.44 -5.21 1.91
C GLY A 86 4.30 -4.32 2.39
N THR A 87 4.53 -3.43 3.35
CA THR A 87 3.46 -2.62 3.96
C THR A 87 3.04 -1.44 3.09
N THR A 88 3.98 -0.88 2.33
CA THR A 88 3.74 0.29 1.47
C THR A 88 3.97 -0.07 0.02
N SER A 89 2.96 0.13 -0.81
CA SER A 89 3.06 -0.04 -2.26
C SER A 89 2.77 1.27 -2.97
N CYS A 90 3.51 1.55 -4.02
CA CYS A 90 3.43 2.80 -4.76
C CYS A 90 3.16 2.54 -6.24
N LEU A 91 2.46 3.47 -6.86
CA LEU A 91 2.28 3.57 -8.30
C LEU A 91 2.96 4.83 -8.80
N THR A 92 3.84 4.69 -9.79
CA THR A 92 4.45 5.81 -10.52
C THR A 92 3.98 5.76 -11.96
N VAL A 93 3.48 6.89 -12.45
CA VAL A 93 3.02 7.06 -13.84
C VAL A 93 3.90 8.10 -14.50
N PHE A 94 4.51 7.72 -15.61
CA PHE A 94 5.43 8.55 -16.37
C PHE A 94 4.95 8.70 -17.81
N PRO A 95 4.42 9.88 -18.20
CA PRO A 95 4.07 10.18 -19.58
C PRO A 95 5.32 10.52 -20.40
N ASP A 96 5.67 9.72 -21.40
CA ASP A 96 6.89 9.91 -22.20
C ASP A 96 6.86 11.23 -22.98
N ASN A 97 5.69 11.66 -23.46
CA ASN A 97 5.51 12.92 -24.15
C ASN A 97 5.49 14.15 -23.22
N HIS A 98 5.40 13.94 -21.90
CA HIS A 98 5.35 14.98 -20.89
C HIS A 98 6.17 14.61 -19.65
N PRO A 99 7.50 14.41 -19.78
CA PRO A 99 8.34 13.82 -18.71
C PRO A 99 8.36 14.61 -17.40
N ARG A 100 8.03 15.91 -17.43
CA ARG A 100 7.92 16.73 -16.20
C ARG A 100 6.58 16.56 -15.46
N GLN A 101 5.63 15.84 -16.04
CA GLN A 101 4.29 15.65 -15.47
C GLN A 101 4.10 14.23 -14.92
N TRP A 102 5.20 13.55 -14.60
CA TRP A 102 5.12 12.30 -13.89
C TRP A 102 4.48 12.50 -12.52
N VAL A 103 3.84 11.48 -12.02
CA VAL A 103 3.17 11.47 -10.72
C VAL A 103 3.39 10.13 -10.05
N ALA A 104 3.59 10.17 -8.74
CA ALA A 104 3.65 8.98 -7.92
C ALA A 104 2.79 9.14 -6.67
N GLY A 105 2.30 8.04 -6.17
CA GLY A 105 1.57 7.98 -4.92
C GLY A 105 1.70 6.61 -4.29
N CYS A 106 1.61 6.57 -2.96
CA CYS A 106 1.77 5.36 -2.18
C CYS A 106 0.56 5.13 -1.29
N GLY A 107 0.30 3.87 -0.99
CA GLY A 107 -0.74 3.46 -0.08
C GLY A 107 -0.38 2.17 0.65
N THR A 108 -1.06 1.92 1.76
CA THR A 108 -0.95 0.70 2.53
C THR A 108 -2.09 -0.23 2.15
N GLY A 109 -1.81 -1.22 1.31
CA GLY A 109 -2.79 -2.26 1.00
C GLY A 109 -2.86 -3.29 2.11
N THR A 110 -4.01 -3.42 2.77
CA THR A 110 -4.19 -4.37 3.88
C THR A 110 -5.13 -5.52 3.55
N ASN A 111 -5.81 -5.46 2.40
CA ASN A 111 -6.72 -6.54 1.96
C ASN A 111 -7.01 -6.44 0.46
N SER A 112 -7.56 -7.50 -0.12
CA SER A 112 -7.90 -7.58 -1.55
C SER A 112 -9.18 -6.83 -1.97
N LYS A 113 -9.86 -6.18 -1.04
CA LYS A 113 -11.13 -5.49 -1.31
C LYS A 113 -11.00 -3.97 -1.42
N GLN A 114 -9.80 -3.43 -1.26
CA GLN A 114 -9.54 -1.99 -1.28
C GLN A 114 -8.47 -1.65 -2.31
N GLU A 115 -8.64 -0.51 -2.97
CA GLU A 115 -7.59 0.08 -3.77
C GLU A 115 -6.39 0.40 -2.88
N ILE A 116 -5.19 0.18 -3.40
CA ILE A 116 -3.97 0.52 -2.68
C ILE A 116 -3.72 2.02 -2.77
N VAL A 117 -3.77 2.56 -3.99
CA VAL A 117 -3.58 3.99 -4.23
C VAL A 117 -4.27 4.41 -5.53
N ARG A 118 -4.80 5.62 -5.52
CA ARG A 118 -5.31 6.32 -6.71
C ARG A 118 -4.54 7.61 -6.90
N ILE A 119 -4.02 7.82 -8.10
CA ILE A 119 -3.25 9.00 -8.48
C ILE A 119 -3.80 9.61 -9.75
N GLY A 120 -3.48 10.88 -9.98
CA GLY A 120 -3.87 11.56 -11.21
C GLY A 120 -2.89 12.68 -11.57
N SER A 121 -2.57 12.76 -12.87
CA SER A 121 -1.86 13.88 -13.47
C SER A 121 -2.87 14.71 -14.26
N ASN A 122 -2.94 16.02 -13.94
CA ASN A 122 -3.93 16.92 -14.53
C ASN A 122 -3.89 16.90 -16.07
N GLY A 123 -5.00 16.52 -16.69
CA GLY A 123 -5.19 16.50 -18.14
C GLY A 123 -4.45 15.38 -18.89
N ILE A 124 -3.85 14.41 -18.18
CA ILE A 124 -3.16 13.27 -18.82
C ILE A 124 -3.85 11.96 -18.46
N VAL A 125 -3.75 11.54 -17.21
CA VAL A 125 -4.21 10.22 -16.78
C VAL A 125 -4.61 10.23 -15.30
N SER A 126 -5.63 9.43 -14.98
CA SER A 126 -5.88 8.93 -13.63
C SER A 126 -5.55 7.45 -13.61
N ALA A 127 -4.84 6.99 -12.59
CA ALA A 127 -4.45 5.59 -12.46
C ALA A 127 -4.71 5.07 -11.06
N VAL A 128 -5.00 3.78 -10.96
CA VAL A 128 -5.33 3.09 -9.73
C VAL A 128 -4.48 1.82 -9.62
N LEU A 129 -3.83 1.62 -8.49
CA LEU A 129 -3.17 0.37 -8.13
C LEU A 129 -4.12 -0.44 -7.26
N VAL A 130 -4.33 -1.68 -7.64
CA VAL A 130 -5.19 -2.62 -6.92
C VAL A 130 -4.43 -3.90 -6.58
N PRO A 131 -4.75 -4.58 -5.46
CA PRO A 131 -4.16 -5.86 -5.11
C PRO A 131 -4.65 -6.99 -6.01
N ASP A 132 -3.97 -8.13 -5.95
CA ASP A 132 -4.42 -9.35 -6.60
C ASP A 132 -5.82 -9.75 -6.12
N GLY A 133 -6.69 -10.10 -7.06
CA GLY A 133 -8.06 -10.52 -6.76
C GLY A 133 -9.03 -9.38 -6.40
N TYR A 134 -8.64 -8.12 -6.63
CA TYR A 134 -9.56 -6.98 -6.49
C TYR A 134 -10.74 -7.07 -7.45
N ASN A 135 -11.95 -6.69 -6.98
CA ASN A 135 -13.11 -6.59 -7.85
C ASN A 135 -13.09 -5.27 -8.64
N THR A 136 -12.86 -5.36 -9.93
CA THR A 136 -12.63 -4.20 -10.82
C THR A 136 -13.90 -3.62 -11.45
N ALA A 137 -15.07 -4.20 -11.18
CA ALA A 137 -16.32 -3.80 -11.84
C ALA A 137 -16.66 -2.31 -11.67
N GLU A 138 -16.42 -1.74 -10.49
CA GLU A 138 -16.66 -0.31 -10.23
C GLU A 138 -15.67 0.58 -10.99
N LEU A 139 -14.40 0.17 -11.09
CA LEU A 139 -13.39 0.90 -11.87
C LEU A 139 -13.77 0.93 -13.35
N GLU A 140 -14.15 -0.21 -13.90
CA GLU A 140 -14.53 -0.35 -15.31
C GLU A 140 -15.80 0.46 -15.64
N GLN A 141 -16.81 0.43 -14.77
CA GLN A 141 -18.00 1.28 -14.86
C GLN A 141 -17.65 2.77 -14.76
N GLY A 142 -16.64 3.13 -13.96
CA GLY A 142 -16.08 4.47 -13.83
C GLY A 142 -15.21 4.90 -15.02
N GLY A 143 -15.10 4.09 -16.08
CA GLY A 143 -14.35 4.41 -17.29
C GLY A 143 -12.86 4.09 -17.21
N PHE A 144 -12.39 3.42 -16.16
CA PHE A 144 -11.02 2.94 -16.10
C PHE A 144 -10.85 1.70 -16.96
N LYS A 145 -9.74 1.65 -17.69
CA LYS A 145 -9.36 0.50 -18.51
C LYS A 145 -8.19 -0.23 -17.87
N LYS A 146 -8.20 -1.53 -17.96
CA LYS A 146 -7.10 -2.37 -17.51
C LYS A 146 -5.88 -2.14 -18.39
N VAL A 147 -4.77 -1.69 -17.79
CA VAL A 147 -3.44 -1.62 -18.44
C VAL A 147 -2.52 -2.74 -17.97
N HIS A 148 -2.74 -3.20 -16.73
CA HIS A 148 -2.13 -4.39 -16.15
C HIS A 148 -3.10 -5.04 -15.16
N GLN A 149 -2.86 -6.30 -14.73
CA GLN A 149 -3.75 -6.96 -13.74
C GLN A 149 -3.93 -6.17 -12.45
N ASN A 150 -2.92 -5.39 -12.05
CA ASN A 150 -2.93 -4.58 -10.84
C ASN A 150 -3.09 -3.08 -11.13
N VAL A 151 -3.12 -2.64 -12.38
CA VAL A 151 -3.18 -1.21 -12.73
C VAL A 151 -4.30 -0.94 -13.72
N TYR A 152 -5.14 0.01 -13.36
CA TYR A 152 -6.24 0.52 -14.16
C TYR A 152 -6.03 2.01 -14.42
N ALA A 153 -6.28 2.47 -15.63
CA ALA A 153 -6.08 3.86 -16.01
C ALA A 153 -7.27 4.42 -16.81
N ALA A 154 -7.53 5.70 -16.62
CA ALA A 154 -8.47 6.48 -17.41
C ALA A 154 -7.79 7.75 -17.91
N ARG A 155 -7.98 8.13 -19.18
CA ARG A 155 -7.53 9.43 -19.65
C ARG A 155 -8.35 10.52 -18.96
N THR A 156 -7.68 11.47 -18.34
CA THR A 156 -8.35 12.62 -17.73
C THR A 156 -8.71 13.62 -18.82
N PRO A 157 -9.98 14.00 -18.99
CA PRO A 157 -10.33 15.08 -19.91
C PRO A 157 -9.55 16.34 -19.55
N ARG A 158 -8.90 16.98 -20.54
CA ARG A 158 -8.25 18.26 -20.31
C ARG A 158 -9.33 19.29 -19.99
N VAL A 159 -9.31 19.86 -18.80
CA VAL A 159 -10.20 20.98 -18.45
C VAL A 159 -9.75 22.19 -19.28
N PRO A 160 -10.60 22.73 -20.20
CA PRO A 160 -10.26 23.92 -20.95
C PRO A 160 -10.10 25.09 -19.98
N GLY A 161 -8.91 25.68 -19.90
CA GLY A 161 -8.70 26.92 -19.14
C GLY A 161 -7.74 26.88 -17.95
N SER A 162 -7.15 25.76 -17.57
CA SER A 162 -6.05 25.72 -16.59
C SER A 162 -4.71 26.02 -17.30
N ARG A 163 -4.30 27.28 -17.31
CA ARG A 163 -2.94 27.74 -17.60
C ARG A 163 -2.27 28.19 -16.32
#